data_a8d555409b6952e27401d0ab766a5830
#
_entry.id   a8d555409b6952e27401d0ab766a5830
#
_cell.length_a   1.000
_cell.length_b   1.000
_cell.length_c   1.000
_cell.angle_alpha   90.00
_cell.angle_beta   90.00
_cell.angle_gamma   90.00
#
_symmetry.space_group_name_H-M   'P 1'
#
loop_
_entity.id
_entity.type
_entity.pdbx_description
1 polymer ?
#
loop_
_entity_poly.entity_id
_entity_poly.type
_entity_poly.pdbx_seq_one_letter_code
_entity_poly.pdbx_strand_id
1 'polypeptide(L)'
;MSQVYALKKVIPIMMKQENGGDILNVASAAGLLTAPGMPAYYATKFAVVGMTEAVAYDLQAYKQDKIHMHVFTPAFVQTHLMHSEEYRPKKYTDKTDPYYQSKTFKMGQEMAKKDLTTGLPIKGVADTIFKGLEENKFYILTHKGIAPLVVKRAKDAVEGKAPNLVDLMKYPDKTHTDTSLD
;
A
#
# COMPACT_ATOMS: atom_id res chain seq x y z
N MET A 1 7.93 2.97 11.14
CA MET A 1 9.10 3.83 11.54
C MET A 1 10.28 3.74 10.56
N SER A 2 10.49 2.64 9.82
CA SER A 2 11.61 2.50 8.87
C SER A 2 11.67 3.63 7.83
N GLN A 3 10.56 3.96 7.15
CA GLN A 3 10.51 5.06 6.18
C GLN A 3 10.83 6.43 6.83
N VAL A 4 10.34 6.68 8.06
CA VAL A 4 10.64 7.93 8.78
C VAL A 4 12.15 8.08 8.98
N TYR A 5 12.83 7.02 9.43
CA TYR A 5 14.28 7.05 9.62
C TYR A 5 15.04 7.18 8.30
N ALA A 6 14.57 6.51 7.24
CA ALA A 6 15.15 6.63 5.91
C ALA A 6 15.05 8.06 5.38
N LEU A 7 13.85 8.66 5.38
CA LEU A 7 13.62 10.04 4.93
C LEU A 7 14.47 11.05 5.71
N LYS A 8 14.54 10.92 7.04
CA LYS A 8 15.38 11.78 7.89
C LYS A 8 16.87 11.75 7.49
N LYS A 9 17.34 10.65 6.92
CA LYS A 9 18.75 10.51 6.48
C LYS A 9 18.95 10.86 5.01
N VAL A 10 18.03 10.44 4.16
CA VAL A 10 18.18 10.55 2.69
C VAL A 10 17.92 11.98 2.20
N ILE A 11 16.86 12.62 2.67
CA ILE A 11 16.49 13.98 2.21
C ILE A 11 17.64 14.98 2.36
N PRO A 12 18.31 15.12 3.53
CA PRO A 12 19.43 16.05 3.66
C PRO A 12 20.62 15.78 2.74
N ILE A 13 20.80 14.51 2.31
CA ILE A 13 21.82 14.12 1.34
C ILE A 13 21.38 14.58 -0.05
N MET A 14 20.16 14.26 -0.45
CA MET A 14 19.61 14.62 -1.76
C MET A 14 19.50 16.14 -1.98
N MET A 15 19.21 16.89 -0.91
CA MET A 15 19.21 18.37 -0.97
C MET A 15 20.57 18.95 -1.38
N LYS A 16 21.68 18.26 -1.09
CA LYS A 16 23.04 18.66 -1.43
C LYS A 16 23.48 18.17 -2.81
N GLN A 17 22.78 17.20 -3.39
CA GLN A 17 23.09 16.69 -4.72
C GLN A 17 22.65 17.72 -5.78
N GLU A 18 23.38 17.81 -6.88
CA GLU A 18 23.07 18.73 -7.98
C GLU A 18 21.73 18.36 -8.65
N ASN A 19 21.56 17.10 -8.97
CA ASN A 19 20.41 16.61 -9.75
C ASN A 19 19.21 16.15 -8.89
N GLY A 20 19.33 16.15 -7.54
CA GLY A 20 18.26 15.65 -6.66
C GLY A 20 17.96 14.16 -6.86
N GLY A 21 16.72 13.81 -7.13
CA GLY A 21 16.28 12.44 -7.46
C GLY A 21 14.91 12.09 -6.92
N ASP A 22 14.56 10.81 -7.02
CA ASP A 22 13.26 10.26 -6.67
C ASP A 22 13.30 9.47 -5.37
N ILE A 23 12.28 9.64 -4.53
CA ILE A 23 12.06 8.89 -3.30
C ILE A 23 10.72 8.15 -3.41
N LEU A 24 10.78 6.83 -3.52
CA LEU A 24 9.61 5.97 -3.59
C LEU A 24 9.34 5.29 -2.25
N ASN A 25 8.27 5.71 -1.56
CA ASN A 25 7.79 5.03 -0.37
C ASN A 25 6.81 3.91 -0.72
N VAL A 26 7.04 2.71 -0.18
CA VAL A 26 6.19 1.55 -0.43
C VAL A 26 5.09 1.47 0.63
N ALA A 27 3.87 1.85 0.24
CA ALA A 27 2.68 1.70 1.06
C ALA A 27 1.94 0.37 0.74
N SER A 28 0.71 0.47 0.29
CA SER A 28 -0.19 -0.59 -0.18
C SER A 28 -1.51 0.05 -0.64
N ALA A 29 -2.33 -0.64 -1.40
CA ALA A 29 -3.74 -0.31 -1.56
C ALA A 29 -4.46 -0.14 -0.20
N ALA A 30 -3.99 -0.87 0.82
CA ALA A 30 -4.41 -0.72 2.22
C ALA A 30 -4.01 0.62 2.87
N GLY A 31 -3.30 1.50 2.18
CA GLY A 31 -3.06 2.90 2.57
C GLY A 31 -4.09 3.86 1.99
N LEU A 32 -4.96 3.39 1.10
CA LEU A 32 -6.02 4.16 0.45
C LEU A 32 -7.42 3.63 0.78
N LEU A 33 -7.50 2.34 1.10
CA LEU A 33 -8.73 1.61 1.42
C LEU A 33 -8.62 0.86 2.74
N THR A 34 -9.77 0.50 3.31
CA THR A 34 -9.86 -0.38 4.49
C THR A 34 -10.84 -1.52 4.23
N ALA A 35 -10.59 -2.67 4.86
CA ALA A 35 -11.46 -3.83 4.87
C ALA A 35 -11.37 -4.52 6.25
N PRO A 36 -12.24 -5.47 6.59
CA PRO A 36 -12.15 -6.22 7.85
C PRO A 36 -10.82 -6.98 8.00
N GLY A 37 -10.39 -7.23 9.23
CA GLY A 37 -9.38 -8.22 9.58
C GLY A 37 -8.00 -7.70 9.95
N MET A 38 -7.56 -6.52 9.45
CA MET A 38 -6.17 -6.06 9.65
C MET A 38 -6.08 -4.58 10.06
N PRO A 39 -6.73 -4.11 11.13
CA PRO A 39 -6.79 -2.69 11.47
C PRO A 39 -5.39 -2.07 11.71
N ALA A 40 -4.49 -2.77 12.38
CA ALA A 40 -3.12 -2.30 12.62
C ALA A 40 -2.32 -2.14 11.30
N TYR A 41 -2.51 -3.05 10.34
CA TYR A 41 -1.88 -2.95 9.03
C TYR A 41 -2.38 -1.72 8.27
N TYR A 42 -3.69 -1.49 8.22
CA TYR A 42 -4.26 -0.29 7.61
C TYR A 42 -3.70 0.99 8.24
N ALA A 43 -3.68 1.07 9.57
CA ALA A 43 -3.11 2.21 10.29
C ALA A 43 -1.67 2.50 9.84
N THR A 44 -0.81 1.48 9.70
CA THR A 44 0.57 1.67 9.25
C THR A 44 0.65 2.14 7.80
N LYS A 45 -0.20 1.61 6.90
CA LYS A 45 -0.15 1.93 5.47
C LYS A 45 -0.74 3.31 5.15
N PHE A 46 -1.83 3.71 5.84
CA PHE A 46 -2.33 5.09 5.78
C PHE A 46 -1.28 6.09 6.31
N ALA A 47 -0.58 5.74 7.38
CA ALA A 47 0.49 6.58 7.90
C ALA A 47 1.62 6.79 6.87
N VAL A 48 1.98 5.78 6.08
CA VAL A 48 2.99 5.90 5.02
C VAL A 48 2.50 6.85 3.92
N VAL A 49 1.25 6.73 3.48
CA VAL A 49 0.67 7.62 2.47
C VAL A 49 0.67 9.07 2.97
N GLY A 50 0.03 9.34 4.11
CA GLY A 50 -0.06 10.71 4.64
C GLY A 50 1.30 11.33 4.97
N MET A 51 2.26 10.53 5.47
CA MET A 51 3.63 11.01 5.67
C MET A 51 4.29 11.39 4.33
N THR A 52 4.10 10.59 3.27
CA THR A 52 4.69 10.89 1.95
C THR A 52 4.11 12.17 1.35
N GLU A 53 2.79 12.36 1.48
CA GLU A 53 2.10 13.59 1.08
C GLU A 53 2.63 14.81 1.85
N ALA A 54 2.73 14.71 3.18
CA ALA A 54 3.22 15.79 4.02
C ALA A 54 4.66 16.19 3.66
N VAL A 55 5.55 15.22 3.46
CA VAL A 55 6.93 15.49 3.05
C VAL A 55 7.00 16.11 1.66
N ALA A 56 6.13 15.72 0.73
CA ALA A 56 6.05 16.35 -0.59
C ALA A 56 5.65 17.82 -0.49
N TYR A 57 4.70 18.18 0.38
CA TYR A 57 4.36 19.58 0.66
C TYR A 57 5.52 20.34 1.29
N ASP A 58 6.24 19.75 2.24
CA ASP A 58 7.40 20.36 2.86
C ASP A 58 8.50 20.68 1.82
N LEU A 59 8.82 19.72 0.93
CA LEU A 59 9.79 19.91 -0.13
C LEU A 59 9.39 21.07 -1.06
N GLN A 60 8.11 21.17 -1.43
CA GLN A 60 7.60 22.30 -2.23
C GLN A 60 7.73 23.62 -1.47
N ALA A 61 7.34 23.66 -0.19
CA ALA A 61 7.42 24.85 0.65
C ALA A 61 8.87 25.35 0.80
N TYR A 62 9.82 24.44 0.84
CA TYR A 62 11.26 24.72 0.90
C TYR A 62 11.93 24.84 -0.47
N LYS A 63 11.15 24.86 -1.56
CA LYS A 63 11.65 25.00 -2.97
C LYS A 63 12.71 23.95 -3.32
N GLN A 64 12.48 22.72 -2.89
CA GLN A 64 13.34 21.57 -3.21
C GLN A 64 12.79 20.80 -4.43
N ASP A 65 12.52 21.51 -5.53
CA ASP A 65 11.83 21.01 -6.72
C ASP A 65 12.55 19.87 -7.45
N LYS A 66 13.83 19.67 -7.13
CA LYS A 66 14.66 18.58 -7.68
C LYS A 66 14.50 17.25 -6.95
N ILE A 67 13.74 17.20 -5.84
CA ILE A 67 13.47 15.97 -5.08
C ILE A 67 11.99 15.61 -5.27
N HIS A 68 11.73 14.51 -5.95
CA HIS A 68 10.39 14.04 -6.21
C HIS A 68 9.99 12.95 -5.22
N MET A 69 8.80 13.09 -4.67
CA MET A 69 8.23 12.09 -3.77
C MET A 69 7.20 11.26 -4.50
N HIS A 70 7.25 9.94 -4.30
CA HIS A 70 6.30 9.00 -4.86
C HIS A 70 5.80 8.05 -3.76
N VAL A 71 4.55 7.61 -3.86
CA VAL A 71 3.99 6.56 -3.01
C VAL A 71 3.49 5.40 -3.88
N PHE A 72 4.10 4.24 -3.68
CA PHE A 72 3.71 3.01 -4.35
C PHE A 72 2.65 2.28 -3.53
N THR A 73 1.50 2.01 -4.15
CA THR A 73 0.33 1.41 -3.50
C THR A 73 -0.09 0.10 -4.18
N PRO A 74 0.73 -0.97 -4.04
CA PRO A 74 0.39 -2.27 -4.61
C PRO A 74 -0.81 -2.89 -3.89
N ALA A 75 -1.64 -3.62 -4.63
CA ALA A 75 -2.59 -4.57 -4.07
C ALA A 75 -1.95 -5.97 -4.02
N PHE A 76 -2.59 -6.99 -4.57
CA PHE A 76 -2.07 -8.35 -4.51
C PHE A 76 -0.98 -8.60 -5.56
N VAL A 77 0.17 -9.08 -5.11
CA VAL A 77 1.34 -9.38 -5.94
C VAL A 77 1.83 -10.79 -5.61
N GLN A 78 2.18 -11.55 -6.65
CA GLN A 78 2.74 -12.91 -6.53
C GLN A 78 4.13 -12.86 -5.89
N THR A 79 4.16 -12.93 -4.54
CA THR A 79 5.38 -12.91 -3.75
C THR A 79 5.38 -14.02 -2.71
N HIS A 80 6.50 -14.18 -2.00
CA HIS A 80 6.59 -15.09 -0.85
C HIS A 80 5.81 -14.62 0.39
N LEU A 81 5.01 -13.55 0.30
CA LEU A 81 4.22 -13.05 1.43
C LEU A 81 3.24 -14.10 1.97
N MET A 82 2.76 -15.01 1.10
CA MET A 82 1.91 -16.14 1.52
C MET A 82 2.60 -17.08 2.53
N HIS A 83 3.92 -17.07 2.58
CA HIS A 83 4.74 -17.87 3.50
C HIS A 83 5.21 -17.07 4.72
N SER A 84 4.60 -15.90 5.00
CA SER A 84 5.02 -15.01 6.09
C SER A 84 5.03 -15.67 7.46
N GLU A 85 4.17 -16.66 7.71
CA GLU A 85 4.14 -17.43 8.95
C GLU A 85 5.43 -18.23 9.16
N GLU A 86 6.09 -18.69 8.09
CA GLU A 86 7.34 -19.44 8.16
C GLU A 86 8.52 -18.57 8.64
N TYR A 87 8.42 -17.26 8.35
CA TYR A 87 9.46 -16.28 8.71
C TYR A 87 9.15 -15.54 10.01
N ARG A 88 8.02 -15.83 10.66
CA ARG A 88 7.66 -15.18 11.93
C ARG A 88 8.64 -15.58 13.03
N PRO A 89 9.26 -14.62 13.74
CA PRO A 89 10.11 -14.93 14.87
C PRO A 89 9.35 -15.72 15.95
N LYS A 90 9.97 -16.80 16.46
CA LYS A 90 9.33 -17.69 17.45
C LYS A 90 8.74 -16.97 18.65
N LYS A 91 9.37 -15.88 19.11
CA LYS A 91 8.89 -15.07 20.24
C LYS A 91 7.52 -14.40 20.01
N TYR A 92 7.04 -14.33 18.77
CA TYR A 92 5.73 -13.79 18.41
C TYR A 92 4.77 -14.87 17.91
N THR A 93 5.14 -16.14 18.05
CA THR A 93 4.35 -17.28 17.59
C THR A 93 3.81 -18.03 18.79
N ASP A 94 2.67 -17.62 19.30
CA ASP A 94 1.93 -18.38 20.31
C ASP A 94 0.81 -19.17 19.62
N LYS A 95 1.11 -20.43 19.28
CA LYS A 95 0.13 -21.32 18.64
C LYS A 95 -0.98 -21.78 19.59
N THR A 96 -0.86 -21.51 20.88
CA THR A 96 -1.88 -21.84 21.89
C THR A 96 -2.98 -20.78 21.96
N ASP A 97 -2.73 -19.57 21.42
CA ASP A 97 -3.73 -18.52 21.36
C ASP A 97 -4.95 -18.99 20.54
N PRO A 98 -6.17 -18.97 21.13
CA PRO A 98 -7.41 -19.39 20.47
C PRO A 98 -7.67 -18.69 19.12
N TYR A 99 -7.13 -17.48 18.92
CA TYR A 99 -7.24 -16.77 17.64
C TYR A 99 -6.73 -17.60 16.46
N TYR A 100 -5.57 -18.27 16.59
CA TYR A 100 -4.99 -19.08 15.51
C TYR A 100 -5.82 -20.34 15.19
N GLN A 101 -6.69 -20.77 16.13
CA GLN A 101 -7.61 -21.88 15.93
C GLN A 101 -8.97 -21.42 15.38
N SER A 102 -9.23 -20.11 15.39
CA SER A 102 -10.51 -19.56 14.99
C SER A 102 -10.82 -19.80 13.50
N LYS A 103 -12.11 -19.96 13.18
CA LYS A 103 -12.60 -20.04 11.79
C LYS A 103 -12.22 -18.77 11.00
N THR A 104 -12.31 -17.61 11.64
CA THR A 104 -11.98 -16.31 11.03
C THR A 104 -10.52 -16.24 10.59
N PHE A 105 -9.59 -16.70 11.45
CA PHE A 105 -8.18 -16.74 11.09
C PHE A 105 -7.94 -17.68 9.92
N LYS A 106 -8.45 -18.91 9.94
CA LYS A 106 -8.28 -19.90 8.87
C LYS A 106 -8.83 -19.40 7.54
N MET A 107 -10.04 -18.85 7.53
CA MET A 107 -10.63 -18.24 6.34
C MET A 107 -9.79 -17.07 5.79
N GLY A 108 -9.30 -16.19 6.68
CA GLY A 108 -8.43 -15.10 6.30
C GLY A 108 -7.13 -15.56 5.64
N GLN A 109 -6.52 -16.64 6.15
CA GLN A 109 -5.32 -17.24 5.56
C GLN A 109 -5.60 -17.85 4.17
N GLU A 110 -6.72 -18.54 3.99
CA GLU A 110 -7.12 -19.12 2.71
C GLU A 110 -7.37 -18.02 1.65
N MET A 111 -8.08 -16.95 2.01
CA MET A 111 -8.32 -15.81 1.14
C MET A 111 -7.01 -15.12 0.76
N ALA A 112 -6.15 -14.82 1.72
CA ALA A 112 -4.86 -14.18 1.45
C ALA A 112 -3.98 -15.05 0.54
N LYS A 113 -3.95 -16.36 0.74
CA LYS A 113 -3.22 -17.29 -0.12
C LYS A 113 -3.75 -17.26 -1.55
N LYS A 114 -5.08 -17.30 -1.74
CA LYS A 114 -5.72 -17.22 -3.05
C LYS A 114 -5.34 -15.91 -3.74
N ASP A 115 -5.54 -14.78 -3.07
CA ASP A 115 -5.33 -13.44 -3.63
C ASP A 115 -3.86 -13.20 -4.01
N LEU A 116 -2.92 -13.65 -3.19
CA LEU A 116 -1.48 -13.55 -3.48
C LEU A 116 -1.06 -14.48 -4.63
N THR A 117 -1.68 -15.67 -4.75
CA THR A 117 -1.36 -16.62 -5.84
C THR A 117 -1.84 -16.11 -7.19
N THR A 118 -2.99 -15.43 -7.22
CA THR A 118 -3.60 -14.90 -8.46
C THR A 118 -3.27 -13.44 -8.73
N GLY A 119 -2.49 -12.80 -7.86
CA GLY A 119 -2.10 -11.40 -7.96
C GLY A 119 -1.20 -11.08 -9.14
N LEU A 120 -0.81 -9.83 -9.26
CA LEU A 120 0.05 -9.35 -10.35
C LEU A 120 1.44 -10.01 -10.29
N PRO A 121 2.01 -10.47 -11.41
CA PRO A 121 3.40 -10.96 -11.45
C PRO A 121 4.41 -9.87 -11.06
N ILE A 122 5.52 -10.26 -10.45
CA ILE A 122 6.58 -9.33 -9.99
C ILE A 122 7.10 -8.44 -11.13
N LYS A 123 7.26 -9.00 -12.34
CA LYS A 123 7.71 -8.22 -13.49
C LYS A 123 6.76 -7.04 -13.78
N GLY A 124 5.45 -7.27 -13.81
CA GLY A 124 4.46 -6.21 -14.05
C GLY A 124 4.48 -5.13 -12.96
N VAL A 125 4.83 -5.50 -11.72
CA VAL A 125 5.03 -4.52 -10.62
C VAL A 125 6.23 -3.63 -10.91
N ALA A 126 7.36 -4.19 -11.31
CA ALA A 126 8.55 -3.42 -11.64
C ALA A 126 8.28 -2.45 -12.81
N ASP A 127 7.67 -2.94 -13.88
CA ASP A 127 7.29 -2.12 -15.05
C ASP A 127 6.38 -0.95 -14.63
N THR A 128 5.40 -1.20 -13.75
CA THR A 128 4.50 -0.15 -13.21
C THR A 128 5.27 0.91 -12.42
N ILE A 129 6.24 0.49 -11.60
CA ILE A 129 7.05 1.42 -10.81
C ILE A 129 7.86 2.32 -11.74
N PHE A 130 8.64 1.74 -12.66
CA PHE A 130 9.49 2.54 -13.55
C PHE A 130 8.69 3.48 -14.43
N LYS A 131 7.58 3.02 -15.02
CA LYS A 131 6.67 3.89 -15.78
C LYS A 131 6.12 5.04 -14.92
N GLY A 132 5.76 4.75 -13.66
CA GLY A 132 5.28 5.78 -12.73
C GLY A 132 6.33 6.83 -12.39
N LEU A 133 7.59 6.42 -12.21
CA LEU A 133 8.71 7.32 -11.96
C LEU A 133 9.02 8.18 -13.21
N GLU A 134 9.10 7.57 -14.39
CA GLU A 134 9.32 8.28 -15.66
C GLU A 134 8.24 9.33 -15.94
N GLU A 135 6.98 9.03 -15.59
CA GLU A 135 5.84 9.95 -15.73
C GLU A 135 5.72 10.93 -14.53
N ASN A 136 6.64 10.92 -13.59
CA ASN A 136 6.64 11.71 -12.34
C ASN A 136 5.30 11.62 -11.57
N LYS A 137 4.70 10.42 -11.50
CA LYS A 137 3.44 10.19 -10.78
C LYS A 137 3.68 10.12 -9.28
N PHE A 138 2.98 10.95 -8.51
CA PHE A 138 3.03 10.87 -7.06
C PHE A 138 2.44 9.55 -6.53
N TYR A 139 1.23 9.17 -6.98
CA TYR A 139 0.60 7.89 -6.65
C TYR A 139 0.83 6.87 -7.75
N ILE A 140 1.55 5.80 -7.42
CA ILE A 140 1.81 4.68 -8.34
C ILE A 140 0.98 3.49 -7.89
N LEU A 141 -0.11 3.20 -8.61
CA LEU A 141 -1.05 2.11 -8.33
C LEU A 141 -0.81 0.95 -9.29
N THR A 142 -0.76 -0.28 -8.76
CA THR A 142 -0.73 -1.49 -9.59
C THR A 142 -2.11 -1.90 -10.10
N HIS A 143 -3.18 -1.56 -9.37
CA HIS A 143 -4.55 -1.99 -9.65
C HIS A 143 -5.46 -0.78 -9.74
N LYS A 144 -5.64 -0.24 -10.93
CA LYS A 144 -6.51 0.94 -11.17
C LYS A 144 -7.98 0.66 -10.82
N GLY A 145 -8.40 -0.61 -10.86
CA GLY A 145 -9.77 -1.04 -10.51
C GLY A 145 -10.20 -0.71 -9.07
N ILE A 146 -9.27 -0.37 -8.17
CA ILE A 146 -9.61 0.09 -6.81
C ILE A 146 -10.05 1.56 -6.76
N ALA A 147 -9.80 2.36 -7.80
CA ALA A 147 -10.06 3.79 -7.78
C ALA A 147 -11.52 4.16 -7.42
N PRO A 148 -12.57 3.49 -7.91
CA PRO A 148 -13.95 3.77 -7.50
C PRO A 148 -14.19 3.59 -6.00
N LEU A 149 -13.53 2.60 -5.37
CA LEU A 149 -13.63 2.38 -3.91
C LEU A 149 -12.94 3.49 -3.12
N VAL A 150 -11.80 3.97 -3.59
CA VAL A 150 -11.08 5.10 -2.98
C VAL A 150 -11.93 6.36 -3.01
N VAL A 151 -12.53 6.67 -4.17
CA VAL A 151 -13.44 7.81 -4.34
C VAL A 151 -14.68 7.66 -3.44
N LYS A 152 -15.30 6.48 -3.42
CA LYS A 152 -16.45 6.21 -2.54
C LYS A 152 -16.10 6.44 -1.07
N ARG A 153 -14.97 5.89 -0.60
CA ARG A 153 -14.52 6.08 0.79
C ARG A 153 -14.36 7.56 1.13
N ALA A 154 -13.73 8.34 0.24
CA ALA A 154 -13.53 9.77 0.45
C ALA A 154 -14.89 10.50 0.51
N LYS A 155 -15.81 10.17 -0.39
CA LYS A 155 -17.18 10.73 -0.41
C LYS A 155 -17.93 10.39 0.87
N ASP A 156 -17.93 9.12 1.30
CA ASP A 156 -18.60 8.69 2.53
C ASP A 156 -18.04 9.44 3.76
N ALA A 157 -16.73 9.67 3.81
CA ALA A 157 -16.10 10.42 4.90
C ALA A 157 -16.56 11.89 4.93
N VAL A 158 -16.64 12.57 3.78
CA VAL A 158 -17.13 13.95 3.68
C VAL A 158 -18.61 14.04 4.04
N GLU A 159 -19.41 13.04 3.68
CA GLU A 159 -20.84 12.96 3.98
C GLU A 159 -21.14 12.46 5.41
N GLY A 160 -20.12 12.14 6.21
CA GLY A 160 -20.27 11.62 7.57
C GLY A 160 -20.84 10.20 7.65
N LYS A 161 -20.76 9.43 6.57
CA LYS A 161 -21.27 8.06 6.51
C LYS A 161 -20.31 7.07 7.13
N ALA A 162 -20.85 6.12 7.90
CA ALA A 162 -20.08 5.00 8.42
C ALA A 162 -19.67 4.02 7.30
N PRO A 163 -18.51 3.32 7.44
CA PRO A 163 -18.15 2.25 6.54
C PRO A 163 -19.23 1.16 6.49
N ASN A 164 -19.57 0.69 5.28
CA ASN A 164 -20.58 -0.32 5.07
C ASN A 164 -19.99 -1.55 4.39
N LEU A 165 -20.01 -2.70 5.09
CA LEU A 165 -19.45 -3.95 4.59
C LEU A 165 -20.20 -4.46 3.34
N VAL A 166 -21.51 -4.31 3.29
CA VAL A 166 -22.33 -4.75 2.14
C VAL A 166 -21.93 -3.97 0.89
N ASP A 167 -21.70 -2.68 1.03
CA ASP A 167 -21.26 -1.85 -0.08
C ASP A 167 -19.85 -2.22 -0.54
N LEU A 168 -18.96 -2.51 0.40
CA LEU A 168 -17.61 -2.99 0.06
C LEU A 168 -17.67 -4.30 -0.75
N MET A 169 -18.55 -5.24 -0.35
CA MET A 169 -18.70 -6.54 -1.03
C MET A 169 -19.42 -6.46 -2.39
N LYS A 170 -20.18 -5.40 -2.65
CA LYS A 170 -20.86 -5.20 -3.95
C LYS A 170 -19.89 -4.82 -5.09
N TYR A 171 -18.72 -4.28 -4.74
CA TYR A 171 -17.71 -4.04 -5.74
C TYR A 171 -17.08 -5.37 -6.10
N PRO A 172 -17.22 -5.83 -7.36
CA PRO A 172 -16.55 -7.05 -7.80
C PRO A 172 -15.06 -6.90 -7.55
N ASP A 173 -14.44 -7.97 -7.15
CA ASP A 173 -13.00 -8.03 -6.94
C ASP A 173 -12.28 -7.84 -8.28
N LYS A 174 -12.15 -6.58 -8.71
CA LYS A 174 -11.40 -6.19 -9.89
C LYS A 174 -9.90 -6.11 -9.64
N THR A 175 -9.46 -6.46 -8.42
CA THR A 175 -8.04 -6.49 -8.10
C THR A 175 -7.28 -7.53 -8.91
N HIS A 176 -8.00 -8.53 -9.48
CA HIS A 176 -7.43 -9.60 -10.28
C HIS A 176 -7.62 -9.47 -11.80
N THR A 177 -8.51 -8.59 -12.26
CA THR A 177 -8.92 -8.58 -13.69
C THR A 177 -8.34 -7.45 -14.52
N ASP A 178 -7.83 -6.40 -13.88
CA ASP A 178 -7.21 -5.29 -14.61
C ASP A 178 -5.68 -5.46 -14.62
N THR A 179 -5.22 -6.43 -15.39
CA THR A 179 -3.79 -6.63 -15.70
C THR A 179 -3.34 -5.79 -16.89
N SER A 180 -4.23 -4.96 -17.44
CA SER A 180 -3.85 -4.03 -18.51
C SER A 180 -2.94 -2.95 -17.90
N LEU A 181 -1.68 -2.99 -18.30
CA LEU A 181 -0.66 -1.98 -18.01
C LEU A 181 -0.77 -0.77 -18.98
N ASP A 182 -1.90 -0.65 -19.70
CA ASP A 182 -2.17 0.42 -20.67
C ASP A 182 -2.72 1.68 -20.01
#